data_e5d87ec2ce491563d17f78944af2a429
#
_entry.id   e5d87ec2ce491563d17f78944af2a429
#
_cell.length_a   1.000
_cell.length_b   1.000
_cell.length_c   1.000
_cell.angle_alpha   90.00
_cell.angle_beta   90.00
_cell.angle_gamma   90.00
#
_symmetry.space_group_name_H-M   'P 1'
#
loop_
_entity.id
_entity.type
_entity.pdbx_description
1 polymer ?
#
loop_
_entity_poly.entity_id
_entity_poly.type
_entity_poly.pdbx_seq_one_letter_code
_entity_poly.pdbx_strand_id
1 'polypeptide(L)'
;MCIRDRDIISLMTVTYPSKKISAEKAYRKNKLLIDKTIKKLEKSILKPAQKKNKKSKLKFKSNFKKEQFYKIVNKAKEYIKNGDIFQVVPSQRFETKYNLKAVNLYRSLRRLNPSPYLVNLNFDKIGLVASSPELMVQLRNKKVTIRPIAGTRKRGKNASEDLYLSNDLLNDKKELAEHLMLLDLGRNDVGRVAKKGTVNVTEKMIIEYYSHVMHIVSNVEGKIDNNLDALDALMAGFPAGTVSGAPKIRAMEIIEELENLNRSFYAGCMGYFDSNGDMDTCISLRTGLVKDNKLYIQAGAGIVYDSVPKNEHQEILNKAGALMAAAEDSYKFDI
;
A
#
# COMPACT_ATOMS: atom_id res chain seq x y z
N MET A 1 -15.91 -2.84 -14.27
CA MET A 1 -15.26 -1.94 -13.32
C MET A 1 -16.31 -1.35 -12.40
N CYS A 2 -16.12 -1.40 -11.11
CA CYS A 2 -17.05 -0.78 -10.16
C CYS A 2 -16.54 0.61 -9.80
N ILE A 3 -17.33 1.65 -10.05
CA ILE A 3 -17.01 3.03 -9.69
C ILE A 3 -17.78 3.34 -8.41
N ARG A 4 -17.08 3.37 -7.29
CA ARG A 4 -17.66 3.49 -5.95
C ARG A 4 -18.46 4.78 -5.73
N ASP A 5 -18.06 5.85 -6.39
CA ASP A 5 -18.67 7.18 -6.30
C ASP A 5 -19.94 7.33 -7.17
N ARG A 6 -20.18 6.40 -8.08
CA ARG A 6 -21.30 6.44 -9.04
C ARG A 6 -22.25 5.26 -8.94
N ASP A 7 -21.96 4.28 -8.10
CA ASP A 7 -22.71 3.01 -7.97
C ASP A 7 -22.94 2.28 -9.30
N ILE A 8 -22.01 2.45 -10.25
CA ILE A 8 -22.09 1.89 -11.60
C ILE A 8 -21.07 0.77 -11.75
N ILE A 9 -21.53 -0.38 -12.25
CA ILE A 9 -20.68 -1.49 -12.67
C ILE A 9 -20.68 -1.54 -14.19
N SER A 10 -19.51 -1.38 -14.82
CA SER A 10 -19.34 -1.53 -16.26
C SER A 10 -18.72 -2.89 -16.58
N LEU A 11 -19.36 -3.65 -17.45
CA LEU A 11 -18.84 -4.92 -17.96
C LEU A 11 -18.35 -4.73 -19.38
N MET A 12 -17.12 -5.12 -19.64
CA MET A 12 -16.49 -5.04 -20.96
C MET A 12 -15.90 -6.39 -21.35
N THR A 13 -15.98 -6.71 -22.64
CA THR A 13 -15.25 -7.81 -23.24
C THR A 13 -14.36 -7.28 -24.36
N VAL A 14 -13.21 -7.90 -24.56
CA VAL A 14 -12.26 -7.54 -25.62
C VAL A 14 -12.24 -8.66 -26.64
N THR A 15 -12.24 -8.30 -27.92
CA THR A 15 -12.06 -9.23 -29.03
C THR A 15 -10.87 -8.77 -29.88
N TYR A 16 -9.94 -9.67 -30.10
CA TYR A 16 -8.84 -9.41 -31.03
C TYR A 16 -9.28 -9.71 -32.46
N PRO A 17 -8.99 -8.84 -33.43
CA PRO A 17 -9.28 -9.10 -34.84
C PRO A 17 -8.67 -10.43 -35.30
N SER A 18 -9.46 -11.22 -36.04
CA SER A 18 -9.02 -12.49 -36.57
C SER A 18 -9.66 -12.74 -37.95
N LYS A 19 -8.89 -13.16 -38.92
CA LYS A 19 -9.42 -13.57 -40.25
C LYS A 19 -10.41 -14.75 -40.19
N LYS A 20 -10.45 -15.47 -39.05
CA LYS A 20 -11.31 -16.66 -38.86
C LYS A 20 -12.68 -16.35 -38.32
N ILE A 21 -12.93 -15.13 -37.83
CA ILE A 21 -14.19 -14.78 -37.15
C ILE A 21 -14.65 -13.42 -37.69
N SER A 22 -15.87 -13.36 -38.26
CA SER A 22 -16.47 -12.09 -38.67
C SER A 22 -16.78 -11.20 -37.45
N ALA A 23 -16.78 -9.87 -37.63
CA ALA A 23 -17.10 -8.90 -36.61
C ALA A 23 -18.47 -9.18 -35.95
N GLU A 24 -19.48 -9.53 -36.76
CA GLU A 24 -20.82 -9.87 -36.27
C GLU A 24 -20.80 -11.12 -35.35
N LYS A 25 -20.08 -12.15 -35.75
CA LYS A 25 -19.92 -13.39 -34.95
C LYS A 25 -19.21 -13.14 -33.63
N ALA A 26 -18.18 -12.30 -33.66
CA ALA A 26 -17.46 -11.85 -32.47
C ALA A 26 -18.36 -11.04 -31.53
N TYR A 27 -19.13 -10.09 -32.07
CA TYR A 27 -20.10 -9.29 -31.32
C TYR A 27 -21.14 -10.17 -30.63
N ARG A 28 -21.80 -11.07 -31.37
CA ARG A 28 -22.84 -11.99 -30.82
C ARG A 28 -22.29 -12.83 -29.68
N LYS A 29 -21.07 -13.40 -29.85
CA LYS A 29 -20.40 -14.20 -28.81
C LYS A 29 -20.16 -13.38 -27.53
N ASN A 30 -19.63 -12.17 -27.68
CA ASN A 30 -19.31 -11.31 -26.54
C ASN A 30 -20.56 -10.74 -25.87
N LYS A 31 -21.60 -10.41 -26.64
CA LYS A 31 -22.91 -10.03 -26.07
C LYS A 31 -23.47 -11.13 -25.18
N LEU A 32 -23.50 -12.38 -25.66
CA LEU A 32 -23.95 -13.51 -24.86
C LEU A 32 -23.12 -13.69 -23.56
N LEU A 33 -21.82 -13.44 -23.61
CA LEU A 33 -20.95 -13.51 -22.43
C LEU A 33 -21.30 -12.42 -21.42
N ILE A 34 -21.52 -11.18 -21.87
CA ILE A 34 -21.96 -10.06 -21.02
C ILE A 34 -23.31 -10.38 -20.41
N ASP A 35 -24.31 -10.76 -21.20
CA ASP A 35 -25.67 -11.07 -20.73
C ASP A 35 -25.66 -12.20 -19.70
N LYS A 36 -24.87 -13.24 -19.93
CA LYS A 36 -24.68 -14.34 -18.96
C LYS A 36 -24.03 -13.85 -17.66
N THR A 37 -23.11 -12.90 -17.75
CA THR A 37 -22.44 -12.32 -16.57
C THR A 37 -23.38 -11.43 -15.78
N ILE A 38 -24.19 -10.60 -16.46
CA ILE A 38 -25.24 -9.79 -15.83
C ILE A 38 -26.19 -10.68 -15.04
N LYS A 39 -26.74 -11.73 -15.69
CA LYS A 39 -27.62 -12.70 -15.01
C LYS A 39 -26.99 -13.39 -13.80
N LYS A 40 -25.65 -13.56 -13.78
CA LYS A 40 -24.95 -14.08 -12.60
C LYS A 40 -24.85 -13.04 -11.48
N LEU A 41 -24.66 -11.77 -11.82
CA LEU A 41 -24.57 -10.67 -10.83
C LEU A 41 -25.94 -10.34 -10.22
N GLU A 42 -27.02 -10.52 -10.97
CA GLU A 42 -28.40 -10.33 -10.50
C GLU A 42 -28.88 -11.45 -9.56
N LYS A 43 -28.25 -12.63 -9.63
CA LYS A 43 -28.59 -13.71 -8.69
C LYS A 43 -28.20 -13.29 -7.28
N SER A 44 -29.18 -13.41 -6.36
CA SER A 44 -28.88 -13.24 -4.94
C SER A 44 -27.75 -14.19 -4.54
N ILE A 45 -26.75 -13.66 -3.83
CA ILE A 45 -25.74 -14.50 -3.20
C ILE A 45 -26.50 -15.35 -2.19
N LEU A 46 -26.74 -16.63 -2.53
CA LEU A 46 -27.24 -17.59 -1.58
C LEU A 46 -26.34 -17.49 -0.35
N LYS A 47 -26.90 -17.06 0.78
CA LYS A 47 -26.17 -17.12 2.04
C LYS A 47 -25.82 -18.59 2.24
N PRO A 48 -24.56 -19.00 2.07
CA PRO A 48 -24.22 -20.39 2.37
C PRO A 48 -24.56 -20.62 3.82
N ALA A 49 -25.01 -21.81 4.12
CA ALA A 49 -25.18 -22.22 5.51
C ALA A 49 -23.88 -21.88 6.23
N GLN A 50 -23.95 -20.93 7.18
CA GLN A 50 -22.77 -20.54 7.94
C GLN A 50 -22.24 -21.82 8.57
N LYS A 51 -21.18 -22.38 8.00
CA LYS A 51 -20.37 -23.33 8.74
C LYS A 51 -20.01 -22.59 10.03
N LYS A 52 -20.40 -23.12 11.17
CA LYS A 52 -20.03 -22.57 12.49
C LYS A 52 -18.51 -22.73 12.68
N ASN A 53 -17.73 -22.06 11.82
CA ASN A 53 -16.30 -22.01 12.00
C ASN A 53 -16.05 -21.16 13.24
N LYS A 54 -15.60 -21.80 14.29
CA LYS A 54 -15.29 -21.14 15.57
C LYS A 54 -14.18 -20.12 15.33
N LYS A 55 -14.38 -18.93 15.87
CA LYS A 55 -13.33 -17.90 15.98
C LYS A 55 -12.10 -18.56 16.60
N SER A 56 -11.06 -18.76 15.80
CA SER A 56 -9.78 -19.29 16.31
C SER A 56 -8.83 -18.10 16.47
N LYS A 57 -8.30 -17.92 17.66
CA LYS A 57 -7.24 -16.95 17.90
C LYS A 57 -6.00 -17.43 17.16
N LEU A 58 -5.56 -16.68 16.15
CA LEU A 58 -4.38 -17.00 15.36
C LEU A 58 -3.11 -16.69 16.17
N LYS A 59 -2.14 -17.61 16.13
CA LYS A 59 -0.83 -17.38 16.75
C LYS A 59 0.15 -16.95 15.67
N PHE A 60 0.55 -15.70 15.69
CA PHE A 60 1.55 -15.14 14.79
C PHE A 60 2.96 -15.35 15.35
N LYS A 61 3.84 -15.90 14.53
CA LYS A 61 5.27 -16.02 14.81
C LYS A 61 6.02 -14.93 14.03
N SER A 62 6.88 -14.21 14.72
CA SER A 62 7.76 -13.23 14.09
C SER A 62 9.11 -13.83 13.69
N ASN A 63 9.76 -13.27 12.65
CA ASN A 63 11.12 -13.60 12.26
C ASN A 63 12.18 -13.02 13.23
N PHE A 64 11.82 -12.02 14.01
CA PHE A 64 12.68 -11.46 15.06
C PHE A 64 12.04 -11.56 16.44
N LYS A 65 12.84 -11.84 17.46
CA LYS A 65 12.47 -11.59 18.85
C LYS A 65 12.53 -10.08 19.12
N LYS A 66 11.80 -9.61 20.12
CA LYS A 66 11.72 -8.20 20.51
C LYS A 66 13.11 -7.59 20.72
N GLU A 67 13.98 -8.27 21.44
CA GLU A 67 15.34 -7.83 21.78
C GLU A 67 16.23 -7.76 20.52
N GLN A 68 16.02 -8.65 19.55
CA GLN A 68 16.73 -8.60 18.27
C GLN A 68 16.34 -7.38 17.47
N PHE A 69 15.04 -7.06 17.42
CA PHE A 69 14.58 -5.86 16.74
C PHE A 69 15.10 -4.58 17.42
N TYR A 70 15.20 -4.56 18.74
CA TYR A 70 15.82 -3.44 19.46
C TYR A 70 17.29 -3.23 19.07
N LYS A 71 18.05 -4.32 18.86
CA LYS A 71 19.44 -4.21 18.36
C LYS A 71 19.49 -3.63 16.95
N ILE A 72 18.53 -4.03 16.07
CA ILE A 72 18.40 -3.46 14.73
C ILE A 72 18.17 -1.95 14.79
N VAL A 73 17.24 -1.49 15.62
CA VAL A 73 16.98 -0.04 15.81
C VAL A 73 18.22 0.70 16.29
N ASN A 74 18.93 0.16 17.28
CA ASN A 74 20.15 0.79 17.77
C ASN A 74 21.25 0.83 16.70
N LYS A 75 21.42 -0.23 15.91
CA LYS A 75 22.37 -0.28 14.81
C LYS A 75 22.03 0.73 13.71
N ALA A 76 20.75 0.85 13.37
CA ALA A 76 20.27 1.89 12.44
C ALA A 76 20.60 3.30 12.93
N LYS A 77 20.46 3.57 14.24
CA LYS A 77 20.84 4.86 14.85
C LYS A 77 22.34 5.12 14.81
N GLU A 78 23.19 4.08 14.84
CA GLU A 78 24.63 4.24 14.63
C GLU A 78 24.93 4.73 13.21
N TYR A 79 24.30 4.15 12.17
CA TYR A 79 24.44 4.63 10.79
C TYR A 79 24.00 6.09 10.63
N ILE A 80 22.91 6.49 11.31
CA ILE A 80 22.45 7.89 11.30
C ILE A 80 23.49 8.81 11.96
N LYS A 81 24.02 8.42 13.13
CA LYS A 81 25.06 9.19 13.83
C LYS A 81 26.35 9.34 13.02
N ASN A 82 26.70 8.34 12.24
CA ASN A 82 27.88 8.36 11.38
C ASN A 82 27.69 9.18 10.10
N GLY A 83 26.43 9.64 9.82
CA GLY A 83 26.11 10.42 8.64
C GLY A 83 25.86 9.59 7.38
N ASP A 84 25.71 8.26 7.50
CA ASP A 84 25.39 7.39 6.36
C ASP A 84 24.00 7.68 5.79
N ILE A 85 23.03 7.93 6.65
CA ILE A 85 21.60 8.10 6.32
C ILE A 85 20.92 9.09 7.27
N PHE A 86 19.80 9.65 6.85
CA PHE A 86 18.89 10.42 7.72
C PHE A 86 17.81 9.52 8.33
N GLN A 87 17.33 8.53 7.56
CA GLN A 87 16.29 7.60 7.95
C GLN A 87 16.49 6.24 7.27
N VAL A 88 16.13 5.17 7.95
CA VAL A 88 16.00 3.82 7.39
C VAL A 88 14.75 3.14 7.94
N VAL A 89 14.08 2.31 7.13
CA VAL A 89 12.84 1.64 7.50
C VAL A 89 13.04 0.12 7.59
N PRO A 90 13.65 -0.41 8.67
CA PRO A 90 13.70 -1.85 8.88
C PRO A 90 12.32 -2.43 9.15
N SER A 91 12.12 -3.69 8.77
CA SER A 91 10.83 -4.35 8.88
C SER A 91 10.90 -5.69 9.59
N GLN A 92 9.73 -6.18 9.98
CA GLN A 92 9.53 -7.46 10.65
C GLN A 92 8.39 -8.21 9.99
N ARG A 93 8.58 -9.52 9.75
CA ARG A 93 7.59 -10.40 9.16
C ARG A 93 6.95 -11.29 10.22
N PHE A 94 5.63 -11.39 10.13
CA PHE A 94 4.81 -12.26 10.95
C PHE A 94 4.18 -13.35 10.08
N GLU A 95 4.18 -14.60 10.54
CA GLU A 95 3.53 -15.70 9.87
C GLU A 95 2.57 -16.44 10.80
N THR A 96 1.51 -17.00 10.22
CA THR A 96 0.58 -17.89 10.93
C THR A 96 0.01 -18.95 9.97
N LYS A 97 -0.46 -20.07 10.51
CA LYS A 97 -1.26 -21.02 9.72
C LYS A 97 -2.58 -20.38 9.32
N TYR A 98 -2.93 -20.47 8.04
CA TYR A 98 -4.11 -19.84 7.48
C TYR A 98 -4.66 -20.69 6.33
N ASN A 99 -5.77 -21.38 6.57
CA ASN A 99 -6.35 -22.34 5.62
C ASN A 99 -7.51 -21.75 4.80
N LEU A 100 -7.84 -20.47 5.00
CA LEU A 100 -8.92 -19.81 4.28
C LEU A 100 -8.40 -19.20 2.97
N LYS A 101 -9.31 -18.96 2.03
CA LYS A 101 -8.97 -18.28 0.77
C LYS A 101 -8.60 -16.81 1.00
N ALA A 102 -7.73 -16.27 0.16
CA ALA A 102 -7.32 -14.86 0.22
C ALA A 102 -8.51 -13.90 0.16
N VAL A 103 -9.55 -14.23 -0.61
CA VAL A 103 -10.77 -13.41 -0.70
C VAL A 103 -11.50 -13.26 0.64
N ASN A 104 -11.42 -14.24 1.55
CA ASN A 104 -12.02 -14.16 2.89
C ASN A 104 -11.29 -13.10 3.74
N LEU A 105 -9.96 -13.09 3.67
CA LEU A 105 -9.13 -12.06 4.28
C LEU A 105 -9.46 -10.68 3.70
N TYR A 106 -9.57 -10.56 2.37
CA TYR A 106 -9.91 -9.31 1.70
C TYR A 106 -11.28 -8.76 2.18
N ARG A 107 -12.29 -9.62 2.26
CA ARG A 107 -13.64 -9.22 2.70
C ARG A 107 -13.65 -8.69 4.13
N SER A 108 -12.87 -9.30 5.01
CA SER A 108 -12.68 -8.84 6.39
C SER A 108 -11.87 -7.53 6.42
N LEU A 109 -10.71 -7.48 5.76
CA LEU A 109 -9.80 -6.33 5.76
C LEU A 109 -10.47 -5.07 5.21
N ARG A 110 -11.21 -5.20 4.08
CA ARG A 110 -11.95 -4.08 3.47
C ARG A 110 -12.94 -3.44 4.44
N ARG A 111 -13.53 -4.22 5.34
CA ARG A 111 -14.50 -3.74 6.33
C ARG A 111 -13.82 -3.13 7.54
N LEU A 112 -12.75 -3.76 8.04
CA LEU A 112 -12.09 -3.35 9.28
C LEU A 112 -11.15 -2.17 9.06
N ASN A 113 -10.49 -2.10 7.93
CA ASN A 113 -9.49 -1.08 7.62
C ASN A 113 -9.59 -0.62 6.16
N PRO A 114 -10.64 0.13 5.78
CA PRO A 114 -10.74 0.67 4.43
C PRO A 114 -9.63 1.69 4.18
N SER A 115 -9.03 1.63 2.98
CA SER A 115 -7.97 2.52 2.51
C SER A 115 -8.21 2.88 1.03
N PRO A 116 -7.54 3.90 0.48
CA PRO A 116 -7.69 4.30 -0.92
C PRO A 116 -7.46 3.15 -1.91
N TYR A 117 -6.50 2.26 -1.61
CA TYR A 117 -6.17 1.12 -2.46
C TYR A 117 -6.56 -0.19 -1.78
N LEU A 118 -7.65 -0.77 -2.22
CA LEU A 118 -8.13 -2.08 -1.78
C LEU A 118 -7.83 -3.10 -2.88
N VAL A 119 -6.95 -4.04 -2.61
CA VAL A 119 -6.42 -4.98 -3.61
C VAL A 119 -6.66 -6.42 -3.19
N ASN A 120 -7.11 -7.23 -4.14
CA ASN A 120 -7.19 -8.68 -4.01
C ASN A 120 -6.72 -9.32 -5.32
N LEU A 121 -5.47 -9.79 -5.34
CA LEU A 121 -4.86 -10.47 -6.46
C LEU A 121 -4.77 -11.96 -6.16
N ASN A 122 -5.29 -12.77 -7.05
CA ASN A 122 -5.27 -14.23 -6.92
C ASN A 122 -4.54 -14.85 -8.11
N PHE A 123 -3.37 -15.42 -7.84
CA PHE A 123 -2.50 -16.07 -8.81
C PHE A 123 -2.44 -17.58 -8.52
N ASP A 124 -3.56 -18.28 -8.65
CA ASP A 124 -3.70 -19.71 -8.42
C ASP A 124 -3.21 -20.15 -7.02
N LYS A 125 -1.90 -20.26 -6.80
CA LYS A 125 -1.29 -20.69 -5.53
C LYS A 125 -0.94 -19.54 -4.57
N ILE A 126 -1.05 -18.29 -5.02
CA ILE A 126 -0.65 -17.11 -4.26
C ILE A 126 -1.80 -16.11 -4.25
N GLY A 127 -2.23 -15.70 -3.08
CA GLY A 127 -3.18 -14.61 -2.90
C GLY A 127 -2.53 -13.41 -2.21
N LEU A 128 -2.56 -12.24 -2.86
CA LEU A 128 -2.16 -10.98 -2.25
C LEU A 128 -3.39 -10.15 -1.90
N VAL A 129 -3.48 -9.74 -0.66
CA VAL A 129 -4.58 -8.93 -0.13
C VAL A 129 -4.03 -7.69 0.54
N ALA A 130 -4.46 -6.52 0.08
CA ALA A 130 -3.97 -5.26 0.63
C ALA A 130 -5.09 -4.26 0.90
N SER A 131 -4.81 -3.41 1.88
CA SER A 131 -5.49 -2.16 2.14
C SER A 131 -4.42 -1.07 2.28
N SER A 132 -3.84 -0.68 1.15
CA SER A 132 -2.74 0.28 1.13
C SER A 132 -3.24 1.72 1.22
N PRO A 133 -2.68 2.53 2.11
CA PRO A 133 -3.05 3.94 2.23
C PRO A 133 -2.30 4.83 1.24
N GLU A 134 -1.24 4.35 0.59
CA GLU A 134 -0.24 5.23 -0.01
C GLU A 134 0.00 4.92 -1.49
N LEU A 135 -0.05 5.98 -2.29
CA LEU A 135 0.35 5.98 -3.69
C LEU A 135 1.85 5.67 -3.82
N MET A 136 2.22 4.77 -4.76
CA MET A 136 3.62 4.60 -5.15
C MET A 136 4.00 5.65 -6.19
N VAL A 137 3.49 5.50 -7.39
CA VAL A 137 3.61 6.45 -8.51
C VAL A 137 2.33 6.38 -9.34
N GLN A 138 1.84 7.52 -9.77
CA GLN A 138 0.76 7.62 -10.74
C GLN A 138 1.25 8.39 -11.98
N LEU A 139 0.89 7.89 -13.15
CA LEU A 139 1.01 8.61 -14.40
C LEU A 139 -0.38 8.75 -15.01
N ARG A 140 -0.88 9.99 -15.15
CA ARG A 140 -2.15 10.27 -15.80
C ARG A 140 -2.03 11.47 -16.73
N ASN A 141 -2.47 11.30 -17.97
CA ASN A 141 -2.42 12.38 -18.96
C ASN A 141 -1.02 13.00 -19.05
N LYS A 142 0.03 12.18 -19.11
CA LYS A 142 1.44 12.59 -19.14
C LYS A 142 1.93 13.35 -17.89
N LYS A 143 1.21 13.27 -16.79
CA LYS A 143 1.58 13.86 -15.51
C LYS A 143 1.96 12.77 -14.52
N VAL A 144 3.21 12.78 -14.06
CA VAL A 144 3.73 11.92 -12.98
C VAL A 144 3.37 12.55 -11.66
N THR A 145 2.85 11.78 -10.74
CA THR A 145 2.47 12.22 -9.40
C THR A 145 3.03 11.28 -8.34
N ILE A 146 3.62 11.86 -7.29
CA ILE A 146 3.99 11.16 -6.05
C ILE A 146 3.39 11.95 -4.88
N ARG A 147 2.82 11.23 -3.91
CA ARG A 147 2.19 11.84 -2.73
C ARG A 147 2.83 11.32 -1.44
N PRO A 148 3.89 11.95 -0.95
CA PRO A 148 4.46 11.58 0.34
C PRO A 148 3.47 11.85 1.47
N ILE A 149 3.36 10.87 2.36
CA ILE A 149 2.51 10.90 3.55
C ILE A 149 3.39 10.62 4.76
N ALA A 150 3.48 11.57 5.69
CA ALA A 150 4.19 11.40 6.96
C ALA A 150 3.52 12.22 8.06
N GLY A 151 3.91 11.96 9.30
CA GLY A 151 3.27 12.58 10.43
C GLY A 151 1.89 11.99 10.71
N THR A 152 1.59 11.68 11.96
CA THR A 152 0.33 11.02 12.31
C THR A 152 -0.20 11.53 13.65
N ARG A 153 -1.49 11.85 13.67
CA ARG A 153 -2.28 11.98 14.89
C ARG A 153 -3.55 11.15 14.79
N LYS A 154 -4.06 10.71 15.93
CA LYS A 154 -5.38 10.06 15.98
C LYS A 154 -6.47 11.09 15.70
N ARG A 155 -7.61 10.61 15.22
CA ARG A 155 -8.82 11.44 15.13
C ARG A 155 -9.30 11.84 16.51
N GLY A 156 -9.73 13.07 16.63
CA GLY A 156 -10.40 13.58 17.82
C GLY A 156 -11.82 13.00 17.97
N LYS A 157 -12.40 13.18 19.14
CA LYS A 157 -13.77 12.76 19.45
C LYS A 157 -14.83 13.66 18.79
N ASN A 158 -14.43 14.85 18.40
CA ASN A 158 -15.27 15.87 17.76
C ASN A 158 -14.42 16.81 16.89
N ALA A 159 -15.09 17.71 16.16
CA ALA A 159 -14.43 18.62 15.22
C ALA A 159 -13.42 19.58 15.88
N SER A 160 -13.69 20.03 17.11
CA SER A 160 -12.78 20.92 17.86
C SER A 160 -11.49 20.20 18.24
N GLU A 161 -11.60 18.96 18.71
CA GLU A 161 -10.43 18.13 19.05
C GLU A 161 -9.64 17.75 17.79
N ASP A 162 -10.32 17.45 16.66
CA ASP A 162 -9.65 17.25 15.37
C ASP A 162 -8.84 18.48 14.95
N LEU A 163 -9.40 19.68 15.08
CA LEU A 163 -8.71 20.92 14.77
C LEU A 163 -7.49 21.16 15.67
N TYR A 164 -7.64 20.90 16.97
CA TYR A 164 -6.53 20.99 17.92
C TYR A 164 -5.40 20.03 17.54
N LEU A 165 -5.71 18.75 17.29
CA LEU A 165 -4.72 17.73 16.93
C LEU A 165 -4.07 18.00 15.57
N SER A 166 -4.80 18.58 14.62
CA SER A 166 -4.22 18.97 13.33
C SER A 166 -3.24 20.13 13.48
N ASN A 167 -3.56 21.13 14.30
CA ASN A 167 -2.65 22.23 14.61
C ASN A 167 -1.43 21.75 15.40
N ASP A 168 -1.60 20.83 16.35
CA ASP A 168 -0.50 20.20 17.08
C ASP A 168 0.45 19.49 16.11
N LEU A 169 -0.10 18.73 15.14
CA LEU A 169 0.69 18.04 14.12
C LEU A 169 1.46 19.01 13.23
N LEU A 170 0.82 20.10 12.78
CA LEU A 170 1.45 21.12 11.92
C LEU A 170 2.47 22.00 12.65
N ASN A 171 2.51 21.97 13.99
CA ASN A 171 3.50 22.65 14.81
C ASN A 171 4.61 21.73 15.33
N ASP A 172 4.50 20.43 15.09
CA ASP A 172 5.51 19.46 15.51
C ASP A 172 6.72 19.53 14.58
N LYS A 173 7.80 20.14 15.05
CA LYS A 173 9.03 20.34 14.28
C LYS A 173 9.64 19.04 13.76
N LYS A 174 9.52 17.95 14.52
CA LYS A 174 10.06 16.64 14.14
C LYS A 174 9.26 16.05 12.98
N GLU A 175 7.93 16.03 13.09
CA GLU A 175 7.04 15.52 12.05
C GLU A 175 7.17 16.34 10.75
N LEU A 176 7.29 17.67 10.86
CA LEU A 176 7.53 18.55 9.72
C LEU A 176 8.89 18.29 9.05
N ALA A 177 9.95 18.07 9.83
CA ALA A 177 11.28 17.76 9.30
C ALA A 177 11.30 16.41 8.56
N GLU A 178 10.66 15.39 9.13
CA GLU A 178 10.50 14.08 8.48
C GLU A 178 9.70 14.21 7.19
N HIS A 179 8.58 14.94 7.21
CA HIS A 179 7.76 15.16 6.03
C HIS A 179 8.51 15.93 4.95
N LEU A 180 9.30 16.95 5.31
CA LEU A 180 10.12 17.73 4.37
C LEU A 180 11.15 16.83 3.67
N MET A 181 11.79 15.94 4.40
CA MET A 181 12.73 14.96 3.83
C MET A 181 12.04 14.06 2.79
N LEU A 182 10.84 13.55 3.08
CA LEU A 182 10.09 12.71 2.16
C LEU A 182 9.55 13.51 0.96
N LEU A 183 9.18 14.77 1.16
CA LEU A 183 8.79 15.68 0.10
C LEU A 183 9.95 15.94 -0.87
N ASP A 184 11.15 16.19 -0.36
CA ASP A 184 12.35 16.39 -1.19
C ASP A 184 12.72 15.11 -1.94
N LEU A 185 12.58 13.94 -1.31
CA LEU A 185 12.77 12.66 -1.99
C LEU A 185 11.76 12.48 -3.12
N GLY A 186 10.48 12.79 -2.90
CA GLY A 186 9.44 12.75 -3.94
C GLY A 186 9.71 13.73 -5.08
N ARG A 187 10.21 14.94 -4.78
CA ARG A 187 10.64 15.90 -5.81
C ARG A 187 11.80 15.35 -6.65
N ASN A 188 12.77 14.71 -6.01
CA ASN A 188 13.88 14.08 -6.71
C ASN A 188 13.41 12.91 -7.59
N ASP A 189 12.55 12.04 -7.08
CA ASP A 189 12.02 10.89 -7.81
C ASP A 189 11.22 11.35 -9.07
N VAL A 190 10.33 12.35 -8.93
CA VAL A 190 9.61 12.95 -10.07
C VAL A 190 10.58 13.64 -11.03
N GLY A 191 11.59 14.36 -10.49
CA GLY A 191 12.58 15.08 -11.27
C GLY A 191 13.41 14.22 -12.20
N ARG A 192 13.60 12.95 -11.87
CA ARG A 192 14.36 11.99 -12.71
C ARG A 192 13.68 11.68 -14.04
N VAL A 193 12.37 11.83 -14.13
CA VAL A 193 11.57 11.48 -15.33
C VAL A 193 10.76 12.64 -15.87
N ALA A 194 10.68 13.74 -15.16
CA ALA A 194 9.94 14.92 -15.59
C ALA A 194 10.76 15.81 -16.50
N LYS A 195 10.11 16.50 -17.42
CA LYS A 195 10.71 17.60 -18.20
C LYS A 195 11.27 18.65 -17.26
N LYS A 196 12.46 19.17 -17.57
CA LYS A 196 13.11 20.21 -16.79
C LYS A 196 12.16 21.40 -16.57
N GLY A 197 12.11 21.90 -15.33
CA GLY A 197 11.28 23.04 -14.94
C GLY A 197 9.79 22.73 -14.75
N THR A 198 9.35 21.46 -14.85
CA THR A 198 7.93 21.10 -14.68
C THR A 198 7.59 20.46 -13.35
N VAL A 199 8.57 20.20 -12.50
CA VAL A 199 8.33 19.65 -11.15
C VAL A 199 7.77 20.72 -10.24
N ASN A 200 6.58 20.49 -9.73
CA ASN A 200 5.85 21.40 -8.85
C ASN A 200 5.32 20.67 -7.63
N VAL A 201 5.34 21.36 -6.48
CA VAL A 201 4.63 20.94 -5.28
C VAL A 201 3.27 21.63 -5.30
N THR A 202 2.24 20.91 -5.71
CA THR A 202 0.88 21.47 -5.89
C THR A 202 0.10 21.55 -4.58
N GLU A 203 0.43 20.66 -3.63
CA GLU A 203 -0.05 20.70 -2.24
C GLU A 203 1.16 20.51 -1.33
N LYS A 204 1.31 21.37 -0.32
CA LYS A 204 2.45 21.34 0.60
C LYS A 204 1.99 21.26 2.04
N MET A 205 2.30 20.15 2.70
CA MET A 205 2.07 19.95 4.14
C MET A 205 0.61 20.21 4.56
N ILE A 206 -0.35 19.70 3.80
CA ILE A 206 -1.77 19.78 4.16
C ILE A 206 -2.15 18.63 5.09
N ILE A 207 -3.19 18.82 5.91
CA ILE A 207 -3.76 17.75 6.72
C ILE A 207 -4.85 17.03 5.94
N GLU A 208 -4.69 15.70 5.81
CA GLU A 208 -5.75 14.81 5.34
C GLU A 208 -6.32 13.99 6.49
N TYR A 209 -7.66 13.97 6.57
CA TYR A 209 -8.40 13.25 7.61
C TYR A 209 -8.85 11.90 7.06
N TYR A 210 -8.41 10.83 7.72
CA TYR A 210 -8.85 9.46 7.46
C TYR A 210 -9.81 8.98 8.56
N SER A 211 -10.32 7.76 8.47
CA SER A 211 -11.32 7.24 9.41
C SER A 211 -10.83 7.21 10.88
N HIS A 212 -9.55 6.93 11.11
CA HIS A 212 -8.99 6.76 12.47
C HIS A 212 -7.78 7.64 12.78
N VAL A 213 -7.20 8.22 11.77
CA VAL A 213 -5.99 9.06 11.89
C VAL A 213 -6.06 10.24 10.94
N MET A 214 -5.20 11.24 11.17
CA MET A 214 -4.90 12.30 10.22
C MET A 214 -3.40 12.29 9.91
N HIS A 215 -3.03 12.74 8.73
CA HIS A 215 -1.65 12.76 8.25
C HIS A 215 -1.30 14.10 7.62
N ILE A 216 0.00 14.44 7.64
CA ILE A 216 0.55 15.48 6.78
C ILE A 216 0.76 14.87 5.40
N VAL A 217 0.27 15.51 4.36
CA VAL A 217 0.36 15.08 2.96
C VAL A 217 0.90 16.22 2.12
N SER A 218 1.73 15.88 1.15
CA SER A 218 2.13 16.78 0.06
C SER A 218 1.90 16.10 -1.27
N ASN A 219 1.76 16.90 -2.33
CA ASN A 219 1.56 16.40 -3.69
C ASN A 219 2.64 16.99 -4.60
N VAL A 220 3.41 16.09 -5.23
CA VAL A 220 4.47 16.47 -6.19
C VAL A 220 4.07 15.98 -7.56
N GLU A 221 4.08 16.88 -8.52
CA GLU A 221 3.72 16.60 -9.90
C GLU A 221 4.80 17.07 -10.87
N GLY A 222 4.92 16.37 -12.00
CA GLY A 222 5.79 16.76 -13.10
C GLY A 222 5.27 16.22 -14.42
N LYS A 223 5.50 16.92 -15.52
CA LYS A 223 5.18 16.44 -16.86
C LYS A 223 6.26 15.46 -17.29
N ILE A 224 5.90 14.19 -17.58
CA ILE A 224 6.87 13.17 -18.04
C ILE A 224 7.59 13.62 -19.31
N ASP A 225 8.88 13.29 -19.43
CA ASP A 225 9.63 13.50 -20.66
C ASP A 225 9.00 12.71 -21.82
N ASN A 226 9.10 13.23 -23.04
CA ASN A 226 8.45 12.61 -24.19
C ASN A 226 9.04 11.24 -24.59
N ASN A 227 10.28 10.97 -24.18
CA ASN A 227 11.02 9.75 -24.50
C ASN A 227 10.84 8.68 -23.41
N LEU A 228 10.10 8.98 -22.33
CA LEU A 228 9.88 8.09 -21.19
C LEU A 228 8.42 7.65 -21.12
N ASP A 229 8.20 6.49 -20.51
CA ASP A 229 6.88 5.88 -20.36
C ASP A 229 6.48 5.64 -18.89
N ALA A 230 5.38 4.93 -18.70
CA ALA A 230 4.86 4.64 -17.36
C ALA A 230 5.79 3.72 -16.55
N LEU A 231 6.54 2.84 -17.21
CA LEU A 231 7.50 1.96 -16.52
C LEU A 231 8.69 2.76 -16.02
N ASP A 232 9.20 3.71 -16.83
CA ASP A 232 10.27 4.62 -16.41
C ASP A 232 9.83 5.46 -15.20
N ALA A 233 8.58 5.97 -15.23
CA ALA A 233 8.02 6.71 -14.11
C ALA A 233 7.95 5.86 -12.83
N LEU A 234 7.51 4.60 -12.94
CA LEU A 234 7.48 3.67 -11.82
C LEU A 234 8.88 3.42 -11.26
N MET A 235 9.84 3.10 -12.13
CA MET A 235 11.21 2.79 -11.74
C MET A 235 11.92 3.97 -11.08
N ALA A 236 11.60 5.20 -11.45
CA ALA A 236 12.15 6.40 -10.80
C ALA A 236 11.70 6.55 -9.34
N GLY A 237 10.45 6.24 -9.03
CA GLY A 237 9.90 6.32 -7.67
C GLY A 237 10.10 5.05 -6.84
N PHE A 238 10.45 3.92 -7.45
CA PHE A 238 10.59 2.64 -6.78
C PHE A 238 12.01 2.41 -6.22
N PRO A 239 12.12 1.81 -4.99
CA PRO A 239 11.08 1.68 -3.99
C PRO A 239 10.76 3.04 -3.34
N ALA A 240 9.57 3.16 -2.74
CA ALA A 240 9.19 4.40 -2.05
C ALA A 240 10.11 4.69 -0.86
N GLY A 241 10.39 5.97 -0.60
CA GLY A 241 11.23 6.40 0.51
C GLY A 241 10.62 6.08 1.87
N THR A 242 9.30 6.12 1.97
CA THR A 242 8.55 5.79 3.18
C THR A 242 8.68 4.33 3.65
N VAL A 243 9.23 3.45 2.80
CA VAL A 243 9.50 2.04 3.13
C VAL A 243 10.98 1.64 2.96
N SER A 244 11.83 2.54 2.49
CA SER A 244 13.28 2.34 2.37
C SER A 244 14.05 3.28 3.30
N GLY A 245 14.07 4.55 3.01
CA GLY A 245 14.77 5.58 3.77
C GLY A 245 15.45 6.61 2.88
N ALA A 246 16.28 7.45 3.48
CA ALA A 246 16.98 8.54 2.82
C ALA A 246 18.44 8.67 3.32
N PRO A 247 19.44 8.76 2.44
CA PRO A 247 19.43 8.54 0.99
C PRO A 247 19.02 7.11 0.62
N LYS A 248 18.21 6.96 -0.44
CA LYS A 248 17.49 5.72 -0.78
C LYS A 248 18.40 4.50 -0.96
N ILE A 249 19.49 4.63 -1.74
CA ILE A 249 20.39 3.50 -2.04
C ILE A 249 21.07 3.02 -0.77
N ARG A 250 21.67 3.94 0.01
CA ARG A 250 22.34 3.57 1.25
C ARG A 250 21.38 2.95 2.28
N ALA A 251 20.18 3.47 2.37
CA ALA A 251 19.15 2.89 3.23
C ALA A 251 18.77 1.46 2.82
N MET A 252 18.72 1.16 1.51
CA MET A 252 18.48 -0.22 1.03
C MET A 252 19.61 -1.17 1.36
N GLU A 253 20.89 -0.74 1.24
CA GLU A 253 22.06 -1.53 1.64
C GLU A 253 21.98 -1.87 3.13
N ILE A 254 21.69 -0.88 3.99
CA ILE A 254 21.54 -1.08 5.43
C ILE A 254 20.38 -2.03 5.77
N ILE A 255 19.27 -1.94 5.02
CA ILE A 255 18.14 -2.88 5.18
C ILE A 255 18.58 -4.31 4.90
N GLU A 256 19.33 -4.54 3.81
CA GLU A 256 19.86 -5.85 3.46
C GLU A 256 20.82 -6.40 4.54
N GLU A 257 21.62 -5.54 5.16
CA GLU A 257 22.49 -5.91 6.28
C GLU A 257 21.74 -6.28 7.57
N LEU A 258 20.62 -5.59 7.85
CA LEU A 258 19.91 -5.68 9.12
C LEU A 258 18.77 -6.71 9.12
N GLU A 259 18.13 -6.94 7.97
CA GLU A 259 17.02 -7.89 7.86
C GLU A 259 17.54 -9.31 7.56
N ASN A 260 16.96 -10.31 8.21
CA ASN A 260 17.34 -11.72 8.04
C ASN A 260 16.51 -12.46 6.98
N LEU A 261 15.68 -11.74 6.23
CA LEU A 261 14.79 -12.28 5.21
C LEU A 261 14.60 -11.24 4.08
N ASN A 262 14.63 -11.71 2.85
CA ASN A 262 14.25 -10.88 1.70
C ASN A 262 12.79 -10.44 1.81
N ARG A 263 12.52 -9.18 1.47
CA ARG A 263 11.20 -8.56 1.66
C ARG A 263 10.07 -9.17 0.83
N SER A 264 10.40 -9.79 -0.32
CA SER A 264 9.41 -10.39 -1.22
C SER A 264 8.35 -9.34 -1.66
N PHE A 265 7.09 -9.50 -1.25
CA PHE A 265 6.00 -8.58 -1.61
C PHE A 265 6.03 -7.25 -0.85
N TYR A 266 6.61 -7.21 0.35
CA TYR A 266 6.61 -6.02 1.20
C TYR A 266 7.47 -4.90 0.60
N ALA A 267 6.99 -3.66 0.66
CA ALA A 267 7.61 -2.48 0.05
C ALA A 267 7.68 -2.51 -1.49
N GLY A 268 7.06 -3.51 -2.13
CA GLY A 268 6.82 -3.53 -3.56
C GLY A 268 5.69 -2.61 -3.98
N CYS A 269 5.17 -2.79 -5.19
CA CYS A 269 4.01 -2.06 -5.66
C CYS A 269 2.94 -2.99 -6.24
N MET A 270 1.72 -2.49 -6.24
CA MET A 270 0.56 -3.13 -6.88
C MET A 270 -0.24 -2.06 -7.62
N GLY A 271 -0.70 -2.38 -8.82
CA GLY A 271 -1.46 -1.42 -9.59
C GLY A 271 -1.77 -1.92 -11.00
N TYR A 272 -1.97 -1.01 -11.91
CA TYR A 272 -2.28 -1.31 -13.30
C TYR A 272 -1.66 -0.28 -14.25
N PHE A 273 -1.42 -0.75 -15.46
CA PHE A 273 -1.12 0.04 -16.64
C PHE A 273 -2.31 -0.06 -17.58
N ASP A 274 -2.73 1.03 -18.17
CA ASP A 274 -3.81 1.02 -19.13
C ASP A 274 -3.35 1.18 -20.59
N SER A 275 -4.28 1.03 -21.52
CA SER A 275 -3.98 1.08 -22.95
C SER A 275 -3.63 2.49 -23.48
N ASN A 276 -3.87 3.54 -22.69
CA ASN A 276 -3.51 4.92 -23.04
C ASN A 276 -2.09 5.27 -22.54
N GLY A 277 -1.41 4.33 -21.87
CA GLY A 277 -0.11 4.56 -21.25
C GLY A 277 -0.19 5.20 -19.88
N ASP A 278 -1.37 5.33 -19.30
CA ASP A 278 -1.55 5.76 -17.91
C ASP A 278 -1.26 4.62 -16.94
N MET A 279 -0.91 4.96 -15.73
CA MET A 279 -0.58 4.02 -14.66
C MET A 279 -1.06 4.54 -13.31
N ASP A 280 -1.53 3.62 -12.47
CA ASP A 280 -1.84 3.93 -11.07
C ASP A 280 -1.35 2.78 -10.18
N THR A 281 -0.45 3.05 -9.25
CA THR A 281 0.19 2.05 -8.40
C THR A 281 0.21 2.48 -6.94
N CYS A 282 0.03 1.54 -6.03
CA CYS A 282 0.18 1.77 -4.59
C CYS A 282 1.37 1.00 -4.03
N ILE A 283 1.88 1.46 -2.89
CA ILE A 283 2.91 0.75 -2.15
C ILE A 283 2.32 -0.52 -1.54
N SER A 284 3.05 -1.63 -1.59
CA SER A 284 2.66 -2.89 -0.96
C SER A 284 2.82 -2.80 0.57
N LEU A 285 1.97 -1.99 1.19
CA LEU A 285 1.81 -1.81 2.63
C LEU A 285 0.48 -2.39 3.10
N ARG A 286 0.40 -2.73 4.39
CA ARG A 286 -0.83 -3.34 4.93
C ARG A 286 -1.30 -4.50 4.06
N THR A 287 -0.34 -5.33 3.63
CA THR A 287 -0.52 -6.41 2.67
C THR A 287 -0.28 -7.76 3.34
N GLY A 288 -1.20 -8.68 3.12
CA GLY A 288 -1.08 -10.08 3.51
C GLY A 288 -0.84 -10.96 2.29
N LEU A 289 0.15 -11.84 2.37
CA LEU A 289 0.40 -12.89 1.38
C LEU A 289 -0.15 -14.21 1.91
N VAL A 290 -1.13 -14.78 1.22
CA VAL A 290 -1.66 -16.12 1.48
C VAL A 290 -0.99 -17.09 0.51
N LYS A 291 -0.21 -18.02 1.04
CA LYS A 291 0.52 -19.03 0.27
C LYS A 291 0.78 -20.27 1.14
N ASP A 292 0.67 -21.45 0.58
CA ASP A 292 1.01 -22.74 1.21
C ASP A 292 0.34 -22.92 2.60
N ASN A 293 -0.96 -22.58 2.71
CA ASN A 293 -1.73 -22.62 3.96
C ASN A 293 -1.14 -21.74 5.08
N LYS A 294 -0.43 -20.69 4.72
CA LYS A 294 0.10 -19.69 5.63
C LYS A 294 -0.32 -18.29 5.19
N LEU A 295 -0.40 -17.42 6.16
CA LEU A 295 -0.51 -15.97 5.96
C LEU A 295 0.77 -15.32 6.45
N TYR A 296 1.36 -14.48 5.59
CA TYR A 296 2.51 -13.64 5.88
C TYR A 296 2.08 -12.19 5.89
N ILE A 297 2.48 -11.46 6.93
CA ILE A 297 2.25 -10.02 7.11
C ILE A 297 3.60 -9.40 7.41
N GLN A 298 3.92 -8.26 6.80
CA GLN A 298 5.16 -7.54 7.09
C GLN A 298 4.86 -6.07 7.34
N ALA A 299 5.57 -5.49 8.29
CA ALA A 299 5.48 -4.07 8.64
C ALA A 299 6.84 -3.55 9.08
N GLY A 300 7.10 -2.28 8.83
CA GLY A 300 8.33 -1.57 9.21
C GLY A 300 8.05 -0.27 9.95
N ALA A 301 9.08 0.25 10.58
CA ALA A 301 9.08 1.55 11.25
C ALA A 301 10.25 2.39 10.74
N GLY A 302 10.02 3.68 10.56
CA GLY A 302 11.04 4.65 10.15
C GLY A 302 11.94 5.00 11.33
N ILE A 303 13.20 4.61 11.25
CA ILE A 303 14.18 4.89 12.32
C ILE A 303 14.91 6.19 11.97
N VAL A 304 14.81 7.14 12.90
CA VAL A 304 15.51 8.42 12.88
C VAL A 304 16.35 8.58 14.15
N TYR A 305 17.11 9.67 14.26
CA TYR A 305 18.04 9.91 15.37
C TYR A 305 17.39 9.73 16.76
N ASP A 306 16.18 10.25 16.96
CA ASP A 306 15.47 10.22 18.24
C ASP A 306 14.61 8.97 18.45
N SER A 307 14.65 8.02 17.54
CA SER A 307 13.86 6.77 17.65
C SER A 307 14.17 6.00 18.92
N VAL A 308 13.13 5.53 19.58
CA VAL A 308 13.20 4.70 20.80
C VAL A 308 12.84 3.26 20.44
N PRO A 309 13.72 2.27 20.62
CA PRO A 309 13.51 0.89 20.17
C PRO A 309 12.17 0.28 20.59
N LYS A 310 11.72 0.55 21.81
CA LYS A 310 10.44 0.08 22.34
C LYS A 310 9.24 0.65 21.56
N ASN A 311 9.30 1.93 21.21
CA ASN A 311 8.22 2.61 20.51
C ASN A 311 8.14 2.14 19.06
N GLU A 312 9.28 2.02 18.40
CA GLU A 312 9.36 1.55 17.00
C GLU A 312 8.86 0.11 16.84
N HIS A 313 9.21 -0.76 17.79
CA HIS A 313 8.67 -2.12 17.80
C HIS A 313 7.16 -2.12 18.02
N GLN A 314 6.63 -1.27 18.93
CA GLN A 314 5.19 -1.15 19.13
C GLN A 314 4.49 -0.61 17.89
N GLU A 315 5.11 0.30 17.17
CA GLU A 315 4.58 0.84 15.91
C GLU A 315 4.41 -0.28 14.85
N ILE A 316 5.42 -1.15 14.71
CA ILE A 316 5.32 -2.32 13.81
C ILE A 316 4.14 -3.21 14.20
N LEU A 317 3.97 -3.50 15.48
CA LEU A 317 2.84 -4.30 15.95
C LEU A 317 1.50 -3.64 15.65
N ASN A 318 1.41 -2.31 15.83
CA ASN A 318 0.19 -1.55 15.50
C ASN A 318 -0.09 -1.57 13.99
N LYS A 319 0.94 -1.40 13.16
CA LYS A 319 0.83 -1.46 11.69
C LYS A 319 0.40 -2.83 11.17
N ALA A 320 0.86 -3.92 11.80
CA ALA A 320 0.45 -5.29 11.47
C ALA A 320 -0.93 -5.65 12.04
N GLY A 321 -1.34 -5.00 13.12
CA GLY A 321 -2.51 -5.36 13.92
C GLY A 321 -3.83 -5.39 13.15
N ALA A 322 -4.05 -4.45 12.23
CA ALA A 322 -5.27 -4.41 11.42
C ALA A 322 -5.41 -5.68 10.53
N LEU A 323 -4.31 -6.13 9.92
CA LEU A 323 -4.28 -7.36 9.13
C LEU A 323 -4.43 -8.60 10.00
N MET A 324 -3.80 -8.63 11.17
CA MET A 324 -3.95 -9.74 12.13
C MET A 324 -5.41 -9.87 12.59
N ALA A 325 -6.05 -8.76 12.93
CA ALA A 325 -7.46 -8.73 13.30
C ALA A 325 -8.37 -9.14 12.13
N ALA A 326 -8.06 -8.70 10.91
CA ALA A 326 -8.78 -9.10 9.71
C ALA A 326 -8.66 -10.60 9.43
N ALA A 327 -7.48 -11.17 9.65
CA ALA A 327 -7.26 -12.61 9.50
C ALA A 327 -8.09 -13.42 10.51
N GLU A 328 -8.14 -12.97 11.77
CA GLU A 328 -8.98 -13.61 12.81
C GLU A 328 -10.49 -13.47 12.52
N ASP A 329 -10.93 -12.37 11.89
CA ASP A 329 -12.35 -12.14 11.54
C ASP A 329 -12.76 -12.82 10.23
N SER A 330 -11.81 -13.23 9.39
CA SER A 330 -12.05 -13.71 8.02
C SER A 330 -12.84 -15.03 7.94
N TYR A 331 -12.90 -15.83 9.01
CA TYR A 331 -13.71 -17.05 9.10
C TYR A 331 -15.22 -16.76 8.87
N LYS A 332 -15.68 -15.55 9.15
CA LYS A 332 -17.07 -15.11 8.91
C LYS A 332 -17.45 -15.10 7.43
N PHE A 333 -16.45 -15.09 6.57
CA PHE A 333 -16.60 -15.07 5.11
C PHE A 333 -16.23 -16.40 4.46
N ASP A 334 -16.02 -17.47 5.25
CA ASP A 334 -15.75 -18.79 4.73
C ASP A 334 -17.05 -19.38 4.17
N ILE A 335 -17.07 -19.50 2.85
CA ILE A 335 -18.23 -19.90 2.04
C ILE A 335 -17.88 -21.19 1.31
#